data_b562be5836a6d10e07c8f1b530b0a791
#
_entry.id   b562be5836a6d10e07c8f1b530b0a791
#
_cell.length_a   1.000
_cell.length_b   1.000
_cell.length_c   1.000
_cell.angle_alpha   90.00
_cell.angle_beta   90.00
_cell.angle_gamma   90.00
#
_symmetry.space_group_name_H-M   'P 1'
#
loop_
_entity.id
_entity.type
_entity.pdbx_description
1 polymer ?
#
loop_
_entity_poly.entity_id
_entity_poly.type
_entity_poly.pdbx_seq_one_letter_code
_entity_poly.pdbx_strand_id
1 'polypeptide(L)'
;SNALTTGNQYRSGYGPFMGGVIHAPYPYAYRFPFDTSQKSAERVAGEYVDYLLNTKYTAADDVAAVIVESLQGEGGYVPPAPEFFQLLRAACDKSGALLIVDEVQSGAGRTGKMWAIEHAGVKPDGLLFGKGMGGDLPMAGFVLRADLAKKIPAMSQPNTFAANALSA
;
A
#
# COMPACT_ATOMS: atom_id res chain seq x y z
N SER A 1 6.92 2.59 -8.90
CA SER A 1 6.90 1.93 -10.20
C SER A 1 5.62 2.27 -10.96
N ASN A 2 5.74 2.58 -12.27
CA ASN A 2 4.58 2.94 -13.10
C ASN A 2 3.55 1.80 -13.25
N ALA A 3 3.92 0.57 -12.94
CA ALA A 3 2.99 -0.55 -12.91
C ALA A 3 2.04 -0.52 -11.70
N LEU A 4 2.47 0.05 -10.59
CA LEU A 4 1.68 0.09 -9.34
C LEU A 4 0.69 1.26 -9.30
N THR A 5 1.03 2.41 -9.89
CA THR A 5 0.11 3.55 -9.92
C THR A 5 -1.04 3.34 -10.90
N THR A 6 -2.22 3.88 -10.58
CA THR A 6 -3.38 3.96 -11.49
C THR A 6 -3.54 5.34 -12.12
N GLY A 7 -2.73 6.31 -11.71
CA GLY A 7 -2.76 7.67 -12.25
C GLY A 7 -2.41 7.71 -13.73
N ASN A 8 -3.39 8.08 -14.58
CA ASN A 8 -3.23 8.08 -16.04
C ASN A 8 -2.06 8.96 -16.51
N GLN A 9 -1.86 10.10 -15.87
CA GLN A 9 -0.77 11.04 -16.16
C GLN A 9 0.63 10.44 -15.97
N TYR A 10 0.78 9.46 -15.06
CA TYR A 10 2.04 8.77 -14.79
C TYR A 10 2.24 7.51 -15.63
N ARG A 11 1.21 7.08 -16.33
CA ARG A 11 1.22 5.84 -17.14
C ARG A 11 1.25 6.10 -18.64
N SER A 12 0.66 7.20 -19.09
CA SER A 12 0.54 7.52 -20.50
C SER A 12 1.92 7.59 -21.18
N GLY A 13 2.11 6.80 -22.23
CA GLY A 13 3.35 6.75 -23.00
C GLY A 13 4.48 5.88 -22.39
N TYR A 14 4.29 5.23 -21.25
CA TYR A 14 5.33 4.44 -20.58
C TYR A 14 5.15 2.91 -20.69
N GLY A 15 4.16 2.44 -21.44
CA GLY A 15 4.00 1.00 -21.65
C GLY A 15 5.08 0.38 -22.56
N PRO A 16 5.24 -0.96 -22.50
CA PRO A 16 4.53 -1.91 -21.67
C PRO A 16 4.97 -1.86 -20.19
N PHE A 17 4.02 -2.11 -19.27
CA PHE A 17 4.32 -2.16 -17.84
C PHE A 17 4.78 -3.54 -17.40
N MET A 18 5.48 -3.58 -16.26
CA MET A 18 5.84 -4.84 -15.61
C MET A 18 4.58 -5.66 -15.30
N GLY A 19 4.61 -6.93 -15.66
CA GLY A 19 3.54 -7.88 -15.34
C GLY A 19 3.50 -8.22 -13.85
N GLY A 20 2.48 -9.00 -13.45
CA GLY A 20 2.32 -9.45 -12.07
C GLY A 20 1.70 -8.41 -11.13
N VAL A 21 1.12 -7.32 -11.66
CA VAL A 21 0.38 -6.33 -10.88
C VAL A 21 -1.10 -6.42 -11.22
N ILE A 22 -1.93 -6.62 -10.19
CA ILE A 22 -3.39 -6.61 -10.29
C ILE A 22 -3.89 -5.41 -9.47
N HIS A 23 -4.72 -4.59 -10.07
CA HIS A 23 -5.32 -3.45 -9.39
C HIS A 23 -6.69 -3.85 -8.80
N ALA A 24 -6.92 -3.42 -7.56
CA ALA A 24 -8.20 -3.53 -6.88
C ALA A 24 -8.79 -2.14 -6.60
N PRO A 25 -10.12 -2.01 -6.50
CA PRO A 25 -10.75 -0.73 -6.22
C PRO A 25 -10.40 -0.26 -4.79
N TYR A 26 -10.10 1.03 -4.66
CA TYR A 26 -10.01 1.70 -3.37
C TYR A 26 -11.41 2.18 -2.94
N PRO A 27 -11.79 2.14 -1.65
CA PRO A 27 -13.13 2.49 -1.22
C PRO A 27 -13.37 4.02 -1.21
N TYR A 28 -13.62 4.57 -2.39
CA TYR A 28 -14.00 5.96 -2.57
C TYR A 28 -15.54 6.04 -2.69
N ALA A 29 -16.23 6.12 -1.58
CA ALA A 29 -17.70 6.03 -1.52
C ALA A 29 -18.43 6.97 -2.48
N TYR A 30 -17.91 8.19 -2.69
CA TYR A 30 -18.51 9.17 -3.60
C TYR A 30 -18.50 8.74 -5.08
N ARG A 31 -17.52 7.95 -5.51
CA ARG A 31 -17.35 7.49 -6.90
C ARG A 31 -16.96 6.02 -6.97
N PHE A 32 -17.55 5.21 -6.08
CA PHE A 32 -17.26 3.79 -6.06
C PHE A 32 -17.92 3.08 -7.25
N PRO A 33 -17.19 2.22 -8.01
CA PRO A 33 -17.69 1.65 -9.26
C PRO A 33 -18.66 0.48 -9.07
N PHE A 34 -18.86 0.00 -7.83
CA PHE A 34 -19.73 -1.13 -7.52
C PHE A 34 -20.94 -0.69 -6.71
N ASP A 35 -21.98 -1.54 -6.71
CA ASP A 35 -23.18 -1.32 -5.89
C ASP A 35 -22.85 -1.36 -4.39
N THR A 36 -23.27 -0.31 -3.69
CA THR A 36 -23.12 -0.14 -2.24
C THR A 36 -24.44 -0.07 -1.52
N SER A 37 -25.54 -0.48 -2.15
CA SER A 37 -26.88 -0.44 -1.55
C SER A 37 -27.03 -1.34 -0.31
N GLN A 38 -26.24 -2.43 -0.24
CA GLN A 38 -26.30 -3.42 0.82
C GLN A 38 -25.05 -3.46 1.71
N LYS A 39 -23.93 -2.91 1.24
CA LYS A 39 -22.64 -2.93 1.94
C LYS A 39 -21.90 -1.62 1.71
N SER A 40 -21.06 -1.22 2.67
CA SER A 40 -20.16 -0.08 2.49
C SER A 40 -19.15 -0.31 1.36
N ALA A 41 -18.61 0.78 0.80
CA ALA A 41 -17.54 0.72 -0.20
C ALA A 41 -16.30 -0.02 0.36
N GLU A 42 -15.99 0.19 1.63
CA GLU A 42 -14.90 -0.48 2.35
C GLU A 42 -15.09 -2.00 2.40
N ARG A 43 -16.32 -2.41 2.71
CA ARG A 43 -16.67 -3.83 2.76
C ARG A 43 -16.55 -4.47 1.38
N VAL A 44 -17.12 -3.85 0.34
CA VAL A 44 -17.06 -4.37 -1.03
C VAL A 44 -15.63 -4.42 -1.54
N ALA A 45 -14.84 -3.37 -1.32
CA ALA A 45 -13.43 -3.34 -1.72
C ALA A 45 -12.59 -4.39 -0.98
N GLY A 46 -12.78 -4.54 0.32
CA GLY A 46 -12.07 -5.53 1.13
C GLY A 46 -12.41 -6.97 0.73
N GLU A 47 -13.70 -7.27 0.52
CA GLU A 47 -14.15 -8.58 0.02
C GLU A 47 -13.64 -8.88 -1.40
N TYR A 48 -13.51 -7.85 -2.25
CA TYR A 48 -12.91 -8.01 -3.57
C TYR A 48 -11.43 -8.42 -3.47
N VAL A 49 -10.68 -7.82 -2.57
CA VAL A 49 -9.28 -8.22 -2.34
C VAL A 49 -9.20 -9.63 -1.75
N ASP A 50 -10.07 -9.99 -0.78
CA ASP A 50 -10.13 -11.37 -0.26
C ASP A 50 -10.45 -12.37 -1.38
N TYR A 51 -11.37 -12.04 -2.29
CA TYR A 51 -11.66 -12.86 -3.46
C TYR A 51 -10.42 -13.06 -4.35
N LEU A 52 -9.68 -11.99 -4.65
CA LEU A 52 -8.46 -12.07 -5.47
C LEU A 52 -7.38 -12.96 -4.82
N LEU A 53 -7.20 -12.84 -3.51
CA LEU A 53 -6.15 -13.53 -2.77
C LEU A 53 -6.51 -14.99 -2.42
N ASN A 54 -7.76 -15.24 -2.07
CA ASN A 54 -8.18 -16.46 -1.36
C ASN A 54 -9.13 -17.33 -2.15
N THR A 55 -9.36 -17.04 -3.43
CA THR A 55 -10.10 -17.90 -4.34
C THR A 55 -9.16 -18.45 -5.42
N LYS A 56 -9.69 -19.32 -6.28
CA LYS A 56 -8.91 -19.88 -7.40
C LYS A 56 -8.65 -18.89 -8.55
N TYR A 57 -8.94 -17.60 -8.39
CA TYR A 57 -8.71 -16.59 -9.42
C TYR A 57 -7.21 -16.33 -9.63
N THR A 58 -6.45 -16.27 -8.56
CA THR A 58 -4.99 -16.25 -8.60
C THR A 58 -4.47 -17.51 -7.92
N ALA A 59 -3.33 -18.03 -8.33
CA ALA A 59 -2.64 -19.02 -7.52
C ALA A 59 -2.26 -18.30 -6.20
N ALA A 60 -2.80 -18.78 -5.08
CA ALA A 60 -2.64 -18.12 -3.77
C ALA A 60 -1.15 -17.90 -3.41
N ASP A 61 -0.29 -18.82 -3.87
CA ASP A 61 1.16 -18.76 -3.65
C ASP A 61 1.89 -17.76 -4.55
N ASP A 62 1.21 -17.17 -5.55
CA ASP A 62 1.84 -16.24 -6.52
C ASP A 62 1.72 -14.77 -6.08
N VAL A 63 0.88 -14.46 -5.09
CA VAL A 63 0.71 -13.07 -4.62
C VAL A 63 1.64 -12.78 -3.46
N ALA A 64 2.70 -12.03 -3.70
CA ALA A 64 3.68 -11.68 -2.68
C ALA A 64 3.15 -10.65 -1.66
N ALA A 65 2.39 -9.65 -2.12
CA ALA A 65 1.96 -8.56 -1.26
C ALA A 65 0.74 -7.81 -1.82
N VAL A 66 -0.03 -7.21 -0.91
CA VAL A 66 -0.96 -6.12 -1.18
C VAL A 66 -0.27 -4.82 -0.80
N ILE A 67 -0.21 -3.87 -1.74
CA ILE A 67 0.33 -2.52 -1.51
C ILE A 67 -0.83 -1.53 -1.58
N VAL A 68 -0.96 -0.70 -0.55
CA VAL A 68 -2.09 0.22 -0.42
C VAL A 68 -1.68 1.51 0.29
N GLU A 69 -2.16 2.66 -0.18
CA GLU A 69 -2.05 3.92 0.57
C GLU A 69 -2.95 3.89 1.81
N SER A 70 -2.46 4.38 2.95
CA SER A 70 -3.28 4.49 4.18
C SER A 70 -4.43 5.49 4.04
N LEU A 71 -4.27 6.46 3.17
CA LEU A 71 -5.31 7.28 2.54
C LEU A 71 -4.84 7.62 1.13
N GLN A 72 -5.72 7.67 0.16
CA GLN A 72 -5.33 8.10 -1.17
C GLN A 72 -4.86 9.56 -1.14
N GLY A 73 -3.62 9.82 -1.57
CA GLY A 73 -3.08 11.17 -1.71
C GLY A 73 -3.51 11.80 -3.03
N GLU A 74 -2.89 11.41 -4.12
CA GLU A 74 -3.17 11.88 -5.48
C GLU A 74 -4.61 11.58 -5.95
N GLY A 75 -5.23 10.52 -5.41
CA GLY A 75 -6.63 10.17 -5.69
C GLY A 75 -7.66 11.13 -5.09
N GLY A 76 -7.23 12.13 -4.29
CA GLY A 76 -8.11 13.19 -3.77
C GLY A 76 -8.22 13.26 -2.24
N TYR A 77 -7.21 12.81 -1.51
CA TYR A 77 -7.21 12.76 -0.05
C TYR A 77 -8.40 11.99 0.53
N VAL A 78 -8.53 10.75 0.08
CA VAL A 78 -9.65 9.87 0.43
C VAL A 78 -9.27 8.96 1.60
N PRO A 79 -9.68 9.24 2.84
CA PRO A 79 -9.49 8.33 3.97
C PRO A 79 -10.60 7.28 3.96
N PRO A 80 -10.28 5.99 3.96
CA PRO A 80 -11.29 4.95 4.12
C PRO A 80 -11.60 4.75 5.60
N ALA A 81 -12.76 4.14 5.90
CA ALA A 81 -13.04 3.71 7.25
C ALA A 81 -12.07 2.58 7.69
N PRO A 82 -11.77 2.45 9.00
CA PRO A 82 -10.87 1.44 9.54
C PRO A 82 -11.17 0.00 9.10
N GLU A 83 -12.44 -0.31 8.87
CA GLU A 83 -12.90 -1.63 8.42
C GLU A 83 -12.17 -2.11 7.16
N PHE A 84 -11.87 -1.21 6.22
CA PHE A 84 -11.17 -1.57 5.00
C PHE A 84 -9.81 -2.24 5.29
N PHE A 85 -9.00 -1.61 6.12
CA PHE A 85 -7.68 -2.16 6.46
C PHE A 85 -7.75 -3.42 7.30
N GLN A 86 -8.77 -3.55 8.15
CA GLN A 86 -9.01 -4.76 8.92
C GLN A 86 -9.34 -5.95 8.00
N LEU A 87 -10.14 -5.70 6.96
CA LEU A 87 -10.44 -6.71 5.93
C LEU A 87 -9.20 -7.08 5.11
N LEU A 88 -8.39 -6.08 4.69
CA LEU A 88 -7.14 -6.34 4.00
C LEU A 88 -6.18 -7.18 4.84
N ARG A 89 -6.03 -6.83 6.15
CA ARG A 89 -5.17 -7.60 7.05
C ARG A 89 -5.63 -9.05 7.16
N ALA A 90 -6.92 -9.26 7.36
CA ALA A 90 -7.50 -10.61 7.45
C ALA A 90 -7.30 -11.41 6.14
N ALA A 91 -7.50 -10.78 4.98
CA ALA A 91 -7.30 -11.42 3.70
C ALA A 91 -5.83 -11.80 3.46
N CYS A 92 -4.89 -10.90 3.82
CA CYS A 92 -3.45 -11.17 3.74
C CYS A 92 -3.01 -12.27 4.72
N ASP A 93 -3.49 -12.27 5.96
CA ASP A 93 -3.18 -13.32 6.94
C ASP A 93 -3.62 -14.70 6.46
N LYS A 94 -4.78 -14.78 5.82
CA LYS A 94 -5.33 -16.02 5.28
C LYS A 94 -4.54 -16.55 4.07
N SER A 95 -4.08 -15.66 3.18
CA SER A 95 -3.35 -16.04 1.96
C SER A 95 -1.84 -16.19 2.16
N GLY A 96 -1.29 -15.59 3.24
CA GLY A 96 0.16 -15.47 3.43
C GLY A 96 0.81 -14.30 2.68
N ALA A 97 0.05 -13.51 1.94
CA ALA A 97 0.54 -12.30 1.29
C ALA A 97 0.90 -11.23 2.33
N LEU A 98 1.90 -10.40 2.04
CA LEU A 98 2.28 -9.29 2.92
C LEU A 98 1.32 -8.10 2.73
N LEU A 99 1.00 -7.40 3.82
CA LEU A 99 0.34 -6.11 3.77
C LEU A 99 1.38 -5.00 3.87
N ILE A 100 1.55 -4.23 2.81
CA ILE A 100 2.48 -3.11 2.71
C ILE A 100 1.67 -1.82 2.59
N VAL A 101 1.90 -0.86 3.48
CA VAL A 101 1.23 0.43 3.44
C VAL A 101 2.15 1.52 2.89
N ASP A 102 1.61 2.34 2.00
CA ASP A 102 2.28 3.52 1.48
C ASP A 102 1.89 4.73 2.35
N GLU A 103 2.84 5.14 3.17
CA GLU A 103 2.75 6.32 4.04
C GLU A 103 3.63 7.49 3.55
N VAL A 104 4.05 7.43 2.29
CA VAL A 104 4.89 8.48 1.70
C VAL A 104 4.23 9.85 1.80
N GLN A 105 2.92 9.93 1.68
CA GLN A 105 2.18 11.19 1.80
C GLN A 105 1.43 11.33 3.13
N SER A 106 0.97 10.26 3.73
CA SER A 106 0.14 10.27 4.93
C SER A 106 0.90 10.19 6.24
N GLY A 107 2.14 9.72 6.20
CA GLY A 107 2.99 9.54 7.37
C GLY A 107 3.61 10.83 7.92
N ALA A 108 4.54 10.67 8.84
CA ALA A 108 5.28 11.74 9.50
C ALA A 108 4.36 12.76 10.22
N GLY A 109 3.31 12.26 10.88
CA GLY A 109 2.41 13.10 11.67
C GLY A 109 1.31 13.83 10.89
N ARG A 110 1.24 13.66 9.57
CA ARG A 110 0.32 14.38 8.68
C ARG A 110 -1.16 14.22 9.08
N THR A 111 -1.54 13.09 9.63
CA THR A 111 -2.92 12.76 10.02
C THR A 111 -3.16 12.85 11.54
N GLY A 112 -2.20 13.39 12.30
CA GLY A 112 -2.27 13.48 13.76
C GLY A 112 -1.73 12.26 14.50
N LYS A 113 -1.32 11.21 13.79
CA LYS A 113 -0.51 10.08 14.29
C LYS A 113 0.76 9.96 13.47
N MET A 114 1.79 9.28 14.00
CA MET A 114 3.03 9.09 13.26
C MET A 114 2.76 8.44 11.91
N TRP A 115 1.93 7.41 11.89
CA TRP A 115 1.49 6.72 10.68
C TRP A 115 -0.03 6.72 10.58
N ALA A 116 -0.58 7.02 9.41
CA ALA A 116 -2.04 7.07 9.22
C ALA A 116 -2.70 5.70 9.45
N ILE A 117 -2.02 4.59 9.15
CA ILE A 117 -2.55 3.24 9.40
C ILE A 117 -2.86 2.97 10.88
N GLU A 118 -2.26 3.72 11.81
CA GLU A 118 -2.58 3.62 13.23
C GLU A 118 -4.04 3.95 13.58
N HIS A 119 -4.70 4.77 12.74
CA HIS A 119 -6.13 5.06 12.92
C HIS A 119 -7.01 3.82 12.71
N ALA A 120 -6.55 2.87 11.90
CA ALA A 120 -7.26 1.62 11.65
C ALA A 120 -6.96 0.53 12.69
N GLY A 121 -5.97 0.74 13.56
CA GLY A 121 -5.52 -0.27 14.53
C GLY A 121 -4.90 -1.52 13.90
N VAL A 122 -4.42 -1.40 12.65
CA VAL A 122 -3.83 -2.49 11.89
C VAL A 122 -2.31 -2.37 11.88
N LYS A 123 -1.63 -3.51 12.05
CA LYS A 123 -0.18 -3.58 11.95
C LYS A 123 0.21 -4.15 10.57
N PRO A 124 0.83 -3.35 9.68
CA PRO A 124 1.31 -3.85 8.39
C PRO A 124 2.60 -4.67 8.53
N ASP A 125 2.94 -5.43 7.49
CA ASP A 125 4.21 -6.15 7.39
C ASP A 125 5.34 -5.26 6.89
N GLY A 126 5.00 -4.24 6.11
CA GLY A 126 5.93 -3.23 5.61
C GLY A 126 5.28 -1.86 5.48
N LEU A 127 6.11 -0.82 5.49
CA LEU A 127 5.68 0.56 5.45
C LEU A 127 6.68 1.38 4.62
N LEU A 128 6.16 2.10 3.62
CA LEU A 128 6.90 3.03 2.81
C LEU A 128 6.76 4.45 3.39
N PHE A 129 7.84 5.20 3.47
CA PHE A 129 7.80 6.60 3.90
C PHE A 129 8.68 7.48 3.02
N GLY A 130 8.42 8.77 3.04
CA GLY A 130 9.17 9.76 2.27
C GLY A 130 8.61 11.16 2.49
N LYS A 131 8.77 12.02 1.50
CA LYS A 131 8.24 13.40 1.52
C LYS A 131 8.54 14.12 2.85
N GLY A 132 7.52 14.38 3.64
CA GLY A 132 7.61 15.13 4.90
C GLY A 132 8.55 14.53 5.96
N MET A 133 8.93 13.23 5.85
CA MET A 133 9.87 12.63 6.78
C MET A 133 11.27 13.28 6.73
N GLY A 134 11.70 13.71 5.55
CA GLY A 134 13.01 14.35 5.36
C GLY A 134 13.03 15.84 5.69
N GLY A 135 11.90 16.48 6.00
CA GLY A 135 11.83 17.92 6.09
C GLY A 135 12.23 18.57 4.77
N ASP A 136 13.34 19.32 4.78
CA ASP A 136 13.88 19.99 3.58
C ASP A 136 14.89 19.11 2.81
N LEU A 137 15.24 17.94 3.32
CA LEU A 137 16.18 17.02 2.68
C LEU A 137 15.47 15.84 2.02
N PRO A 138 15.95 15.35 0.86
CA PRO A 138 15.39 14.19 0.21
C PRO A 138 15.63 12.93 1.04
N MET A 139 14.57 12.41 1.65
CA MET A 139 14.58 11.18 2.43
C MET A 139 13.41 10.30 2.03
N ALA A 140 13.68 9.02 1.85
CA ALA A 140 12.66 7.99 1.71
C ALA A 140 13.19 6.66 2.27
N GLY A 141 12.29 5.80 2.68
CA GLY A 141 12.68 4.50 3.19
C GLY A 141 11.54 3.50 3.18
N PHE A 142 11.93 2.27 3.47
CA PHE A 142 11.04 1.14 3.61
C PHE A 142 11.37 0.40 4.90
N VAL A 143 10.39 0.28 5.77
CA VAL A 143 10.48 -0.49 7.02
C VAL A 143 9.76 -1.80 6.84
N LEU A 144 10.40 -2.87 7.22
CA LEU A 144 9.83 -4.22 7.25
C LEU A 144 9.79 -4.77 8.67
N ARG A 145 8.87 -5.67 8.90
CA ARG A 145 8.86 -6.53 10.08
C ARG A 145 10.20 -7.26 10.20
N ALA A 146 10.77 -7.32 11.41
CA ALA A 146 12.15 -7.74 11.62
C ALA A 146 12.47 -9.17 11.12
N ASP A 147 11.49 -10.08 11.20
CA ASP A 147 11.65 -11.46 10.70
C ASP A 147 11.75 -11.52 9.18
N LEU A 148 11.09 -10.60 8.47
CA LEU A 148 11.19 -10.46 7.00
C LEU A 148 12.49 -9.77 6.61
N ALA A 149 12.86 -8.69 7.31
CA ALA A 149 14.09 -7.96 7.04
C ALA A 149 15.34 -8.85 7.13
N LYS A 150 15.36 -9.79 8.07
CA LYS A 150 16.46 -10.78 8.23
C LYS A 150 16.61 -11.73 7.03
N LYS A 151 15.58 -11.88 6.19
CA LYS A 151 15.62 -12.74 5.00
C LYS A 151 16.19 -12.04 3.78
N ILE A 152 16.35 -10.71 3.83
CA ILE A 152 16.89 -9.92 2.71
C ILE A 152 18.41 -10.08 2.71
N PRO A 153 19.01 -10.60 1.64
CA PRO A 153 20.47 -10.73 1.55
C PRO A 153 21.15 -9.36 1.60
N ALA A 154 22.31 -9.30 2.25
CA ALA A 154 23.13 -8.10 2.23
C ALA A 154 23.45 -7.68 0.78
N MET A 155 23.47 -6.37 0.52
CA MET A 155 23.76 -5.79 -0.82
C MET A 155 22.73 -6.13 -1.92
N SER A 156 21.58 -6.71 -1.59
CA SER A 156 20.53 -7.03 -2.59
C SER A 156 19.84 -5.80 -3.15
N GLN A 157 19.95 -4.65 -2.49
CA GLN A 157 19.33 -3.38 -2.88
C GLN A 157 20.37 -2.24 -2.87
N PRO A 158 21.40 -2.28 -3.73
CA PRO A 158 22.39 -1.21 -3.79
C PRO A 158 21.76 0.05 -4.35
N ASN A 159 22.06 1.20 -3.73
CA ASN A 159 21.65 2.51 -4.19
C ASN A 159 22.79 3.50 -3.94
N THR A 160 23.26 4.17 -4.99
CA THR A 160 24.38 5.10 -4.92
C THR A 160 24.17 6.27 -3.96
N PHE A 161 22.92 6.72 -3.83
CA PHE A 161 22.56 7.87 -3.00
C PHE A 161 21.94 7.48 -1.64
N ALA A 162 21.82 6.18 -1.34
CA ALA A 162 21.34 5.73 -0.04
C ALA A 162 22.36 6.11 1.05
N ALA A 163 21.84 6.29 2.27
CA ALA A 163 22.63 6.70 3.44
C ALA A 163 23.46 7.98 3.23
N ASN A 164 22.87 8.97 2.53
CA ASN A 164 23.46 10.30 2.44
C ASN A 164 23.55 10.91 3.85
N ALA A 165 24.77 11.28 4.28
CA ALA A 165 25.03 11.74 5.64
C ALA A 165 24.29 13.04 6.02
N LEU A 166 23.87 13.85 5.04
CA LEU A 166 23.08 15.06 5.29
C LEU A 166 21.59 14.77 5.44
N SER A 167 21.10 13.64 4.87
CA SER A 167 19.69 13.28 4.88
C SER A 167 19.37 12.22 5.96
N ALA A 168 20.38 11.58 6.53
CA ALA A 168 20.24 10.56 7.58
C ALA A 168 20.39 11.17 9.01
#